data_1a83892fc480c3f4639dd0a217c964ac
#
_entry.id   1a83892fc480c3f4639dd0a217c964ac
#
_cell.length_a   1.000
_cell.length_b   1.000
_cell.length_c   1.000
_cell.angle_alpha   90.00
_cell.angle_beta   90.00
_cell.angle_gamma   90.00
#
_symmetry.space_group_name_H-M   'P 1'
#
loop_
_entity.id
_entity.type
_entity.pdbx_description
1 polymer ?
#
loop_
_entity_poly.entity_id
_entity_poly.type
_entity_poly.pdbx_seq_one_letter_code
_entity_poly.pdbx_strand_id
1 'polypeptide(L)'
;LPTLLEIKNIETFYGLIYALRGVSLTVEEGTITAILGNNGAGKSTILKTAMGLLDDQPDKGTIEFFGKRIDGKDPEVIVRRGISYVPEGREVFEELTVLENLSMGAYIRRDRAGIKRDVEKILGYFPVLKERQGQWAGTLSGGEQQMLAMGRALMSRPKLLFLDEPSLGLSPILV
;
A
#
# COMPACT_ATOMS: atom_id res chain seq x y z
N LEU A 1 15.47 -15.96 -6.74
CA LEU A 1 15.42 -14.60 -6.25
C LEU A 1 15.33 -14.60 -4.73
N PRO A 2 15.88 -13.61 -4.02
CA PRO A 2 15.77 -13.57 -2.56
C PRO A 2 14.32 -13.32 -2.12
N THR A 3 13.92 -13.97 -1.03
CA THR A 3 12.60 -13.79 -0.43
C THR A 3 12.50 -12.39 0.19
N LEU A 4 11.53 -11.61 -0.25
CA LEU A 4 11.25 -10.28 0.26
C LEU A 4 10.26 -10.32 1.43
N LEU A 5 9.13 -11.01 1.24
CA LEU A 5 8.10 -11.22 2.24
C LEU A 5 7.77 -12.71 2.33
N GLU A 6 7.66 -13.21 3.53
CA GLU A 6 7.21 -14.57 3.81
C GLU A 6 6.11 -14.56 4.85
N ILE A 7 4.96 -15.11 4.51
CA ILE A 7 3.81 -15.30 5.38
C ILE A 7 3.63 -16.80 5.59
N LYS A 8 3.57 -17.26 6.83
CA LYS A 8 3.46 -18.67 7.18
C LYS A 8 2.28 -18.93 8.11
N ASN A 9 1.31 -19.69 7.62
CA ASN A 9 0.18 -20.20 8.38
C ASN A 9 -0.53 -19.15 9.24
N ILE A 10 -0.75 -17.94 8.72
CA ILE A 10 -1.42 -16.89 9.48
C ILE A 10 -2.90 -17.20 9.64
N GLU A 11 -3.36 -17.07 10.88
CA GLU A 11 -4.77 -17.09 11.26
C GLU A 11 -5.16 -15.68 11.72
N THR A 12 -6.27 -15.16 11.21
CA THR A 12 -6.72 -13.79 11.52
C THR A 12 -8.20 -13.78 11.79
N PHE A 13 -8.59 -13.03 12.80
CA PHE A 13 -9.98 -12.90 13.25
C PHE A 13 -10.44 -11.44 13.23
N TYR A 14 -11.72 -11.22 12.94
CA TYR A 14 -12.46 -9.99 13.23
C TYR A 14 -13.43 -10.30 14.37
N GLY A 15 -13.04 -10.04 15.61
CA GLY A 15 -13.78 -10.49 16.78
C GLY A 15 -13.89 -12.03 16.77
N LEU A 16 -15.10 -12.57 16.62
CA LEU A 16 -15.36 -14.02 16.55
C LEU A 16 -15.34 -14.57 15.10
N ILE A 17 -15.16 -13.74 14.09
CA ILE A 17 -15.18 -14.16 12.69
C ILE A 17 -13.77 -14.60 12.27
N TYR A 18 -13.61 -15.89 11.95
CA TYR A 18 -12.37 -16.46 11.45
C TYR A 18 -12.19 -16.10 9.98
N ALA A 19 -11.41 -15.07 9.71
CA ALA A 19 -11.25 -14.50 8.37
C ALA A 19 -10.14 -15.15 7.55
N LEU A 20 -8.99 -15.50 8.17
CA LEU A 20 -7.88 -16.20 7.50
C LEU A 20 -7.57 -17.51 8.24
N ARG A 21 -7.50 -18.59 7.48
CA ARG A 21 -7.39 -19.95 8.00
C ARG A 21 -6.08 -20.62 7.54
N GLY A 22 -4.96 -20.27 8.18
CA GLY A 22 -3.66 -20.87 7.88
C GLY A 22 -3.11 -20.45 6.52
N VAL A 23 -3.20 -19.15 6.17
CA VAL A 23 -2.72 -18.64 4.87
C VAL A 23 -1.20 -18.55 4.87
N SER A 24 -0.60 -19.03 3.76
CA SER A 24 0.84 -18.92 3.52
C SER A 24 1.08 -18.40 2.11
N LEU A 25 2.04 -17.47 1.97
CA LEU A 25 2.49 -16.96 0.68
C LEU A 25 3.92 -16.42 0.79
N THR A 26 4.60 -16.34 -0.33
CA THR A 26 5.94 -15.79 -0.44
C THR A 26 5.98 -14.78 -1.59
N VAL A 27 6.66 -13.65 -1.36
CA VAL A 27 6.95 -12.64 -2.39
C VAL A 27 8.46 -12.57 -2.55
N GLU A 28 8.93 -12.69 -3.78
CA GLU A 28 10.34 -12.56 -4.13
C GLU A 28 10.68 -11.12 -4.53
N GLU A 29 11.92 -10.71 -4.32
CA GLU A 29 12.41 -9.38 -4.72
C GLU A 29 12.34 -9.22 -6.24
N GLY A 30 11.86 -8.06 -6.71
CA GLY A 30 11.77 -7.75 -8.14
C GLY A 30 10.61 -8.45 -8.86
N THR A 31 9.67 -9.06 -8.15
CA THR A 31 8.50 -9.72 -8.73
C THR A 31 7.20 -8.98 -8.46
N ILE A 32 6.18 -9.30 -9.25
CA ILE A 32 4.78 -8.93 -8.99
C ILE A 32 4.05 -10.19 -8.58
N THR A 33 3.46 -10.19 -7.38
CA THR A 33 2.64 -11.29 -6.87
C THR A 33 1.18 -10.85 -6.81
N ALA A 34 0.29 -11.61 -7.43
CA ALA A 34 -1.15 -11.36 -7.39
C ALA A 34 -1.85 -12.34 -6.45
N ILE A 35 -2.70 -11.80 -5.56
CA ILE A 35 -3.60 -12.58 -4.72
C ILE A 35 -4.98 -12.58 -5.39
N LEU A 36 -5.40 -13.75 -5.86
CA LEU A 36 -6.67 -13.91 -6.57
C LEU A 36 -7.71 -14.58 -5.68
N GLY A 37 -8.96 -14.18 -5.82
CA GLY A 37 -10.08 -14.75 -5.07
C GLY A 37 -11.34 -13.89 -5.19
N ASN A 38 -12.47 -14.49 -4.85
CA ASN A 38 -13.77 -13.80 -4.84
C ASN A 38 -13.81 -12.67 -3.78
N ASN A 39 -14.79 -11.79 -3.89
CA ASN A 39 -15.06 -10.80 -2.85
C ASN A 39 -15.36 -11.53 -1.52
N GLY A 40 -14.76 -11.04 -0.44
CA GLY A 40 -14.85 -11.69 0.87
C GLY A 40 -13.89 -12.88 1.10
N ALA A 41 -13.06 -13.26 0.13
CA ALA A 41 -12.09 -14.35 0.28
C ALA A 41 -10.90 -14.04 1.22
N GLY A 42 -10.82 -12.83 1.78
CA GLY A 42 -9.76 -12.44 2.72
C GLY A 42 -8.54 -11.76 2.08
N LYS A 43 -8.59 -11.38 0.79
CA LYS A 43 -7.46 -10.71 0.10
C LYS A 43 -6.98 -9.46 0.85
N SER A 44 -7.89 -8.51 1.11
CA SER A 44 -7.59 -7.30 1.88
C SER A 44 -7.18 -7.60 3.33
N THR A 45 -7.72 -8.67 3.91
CA THR A 45 -7.37 -9.10 5.27
C THR A 45 -5.92 -9.54 5.36
N ILE A 46 -5.39 -10.25 4.35
CA ILE A 46 -3.97 -10.63 4.29
C ILE A 46 -3.09 -9.38 4.32
N LEU A 47 -3.41 -8.38 3.48
CA LEU A 47 -2.64 -7.15 3.38
C LEU A 47 -2.72 -6.34 4.69
N LYS A 48 -3.92 -6.19 5.26
CA LYS A 48 -4.13 -5.48 6.53
C LYS A 48 -3.43 -6.16 7.70
N THR A 49 -3.46 -7.50 7.77
CA THR A 49 -2.72 -8.27 8.79
C THR A 49 -1.22 -8.04 8.65
N ALA A 50 -0.68 -8.10 7.42
CA ALA A 50 0.73 -7.88 7.16
C ALA A 50 1.19 -6.43 7.44
N MET A 51 0.27 -5.47 7.34
CA MET A 51 0.52 -4.05 7.66
C MET A 51 0.33 -3.69 9.14
N GLY A 52 -0.08 -4.65 9.99
CA GLY A 52 -0.37 -4.36 11.40
C GLY A 52 -1.58 -3.44 11.59
N LEU A 53 -2.53 -3.44 10.64
CA LEU A 53 -3.74 -2.61 10.69
C LEU A 53 -4.90 -3.30 11.43
N LEU A 54 -4.69 -4.50 11.90
CA LEU A 54 -5.66 -5.25 12.68
C LEU A 54 -5.04 -5.53 14.05
N ASP A 55 -5.69 -5.05 15.09
CA ASP A 55 -5.22 -5.18 16.47
C ASP A 55 -5.07 -6.66 16.85
N ASP A 56 -3.95 -6.98 17.52
CA ASP A 56 -3.60 -8.31 18.01
C ASP A 56 -3.59 -9.42 16.92
N GLN A 57 -3.38 -9.06 15.65
CA GLN A 57 -3.32 -10.02 14.53
C GLN A 57 -1.92 -10.08 13.90
N PRO A 58 -1.52 -11.24 13.33
CA PRO A 58 -2.28 -12.51 13.29
C PRO A 58 -2.33 -13.20 14.67
N ASP A 59 -3.42 -13.94 14.93
CA ASP A 59 -3.55 -14.79 16.13
C ASP A 59 -2.52 -15.91 16.15
N LYS A 60 -2.26 -16.51 14.97
CA LYS A 60 -1.22 -17.52 14.76
C LYS A 60 -0.45 -17.27 13.47
N GLY A 61 0.68 -17.92 13.37
CA GLY A 61 1.57 -17.85 12.23
C GLY A 61 2.63 -16.77 12.36
N THR A 62 3.34 -16.50 11.28
CA THR A 62 4.44 -15.53 11.27
C THR A 62 4.46 -14.76 9.96
N ILE A 63 4.91 -13.51 10.04
CA ILE A 63 5.16 -12.67 8.88
C ILE A 63 6.58 -12.12 8.97
N GLU A 64 7.39 -12.41 7.95
CA GLU A 64 8.78 -11.97 7.88
C GLU A 64 9.02 -11.10 6.66
N PHE A 65 9.72 -9.99 6.84
CA PHE A 65 10.15 -9.09 5.78
C PHE A 65 11.68 -9.01 5.80
N PHE A 66 12.33 -9.43 4.70
CA PHE A 66 13.78 -9.65 4.64
C PHE A 66 14.28 -10.51 5.81
N GLY A 67 13.59 -11.60 6.12
CA GLY A 67 13.92 -12.53 7.20
C GLY A 67 13.77 -11.97 8.62
N LYS A 68 13.13 -10.80 8.78
CA LYS A 68 12.85 -10.19 10.09
C LYS A 68 11.36 -10.17 10.37
N ARG A 69 10.97 -10.66 11.52
CA ARG A 69 9.56 -10.68 11.96
C ARG A 69 8.96 -9.29 12.00
N ILE A 70 7.76 -9.16 11.42
CA ILE A 70 6.96 -7.95 11.39
C ILE A 70 5.55 -8.15 11.94
N ASP A 71 5.09 -9.38 12.15
CA ASP A 71 3.81 -9.67 12.76
C ASP A 71 3.68 -9.01 14.14
N GLY A 72 2.51 -8.48 14.46
CA GLY A 72 2.24 -7.76 15.69
C GLY A 72 3.02 -6.45 15.88
N LYS A 73 3.59 -5.90 14.80
CA LYS A 73 4.24 -4.59 14.82
C LYS A 73 3.26 -3.50 14.40
N ASP A 74 3.44 -2.31 14.98
CA ASP A 74 2.68 -1.14 14.58
C ASP A 74 2.89 -0.79 13.11
N PRO A 75 1.87 -0.27 12.41
CA PRO A 75 1.96 0.13 11.01
C PRO A 75 3.11 1.09 10.73
N GLU A 76 3.39 2.04 11.62
CA GLU A 76 4.51 2.97 11.49
C GLU A 76 5.86 2.25 11.41
N VAL A 77 6.07 1.22 12.21
CA VAL A 77 7.29 0.40 12.20
C VAL A 77 7.42 -0.34 10.87
N ILE A 78 6.32 -0.87 10.35
CA ILE A 78 6.27 -1.62 9.08
C ILE A 78 6.57 -0.69 7.91
N VAL A 79 5.96 0.50 7.87
CA VAL A 79 6.24 1.52 6.85
C VAL A 79 7.70 1.96 6.88
N ARG A 80 8.27 2.19 8.06
CA ARG A 80 9.71 2.52 8.22
C ARG A 80 10.65 1.42 7.75
N ARG A 81 10.21 0.17 7.72
CA ARG A 81 10.97 -0.95 7.14
C ARG A 81 10.91 -1.01 5.62
N GLY A 82 10.02 -0.26 5.01
CA GLY A 82 9.91 -0.12 3.56
C GLY A 82 8.74 -0.86 2.93
N ILE A 83 7.65 -1.11 3.66
CA ILE A 83 6.39 -1.60 3.10
C ILE A 83 5.41 -0.43 3.06
N SER A 84 4.75 -0.21 1.92
CA SER A 84 3.65 0.74 1.79
C SER A 84 2.38 0.04 1.33
N TYR A 85 1.25 0.61 1.66
CA TYR A 85 -0.07 0.06 1.36
C TYR A 85 -0.98 1.12 0.75
N VAL A 86 -1.62 0.76 -0.35
CA VAL A 86 -2.69 1.54 -0.97
C VAL A 86 -3.99 0.75 -0.75
N PRO A 87 -4.87 1.22 0.14
CA PRO A 87 -6.11 0.53 0.46
C PRO A 87 -7.13 0.65 -0.67
N GLU A 88 -8.12 -0.25 -0.65
CA GLU A 88 -9.37 -0.05 -1.36
C GLU A 88 -10.01 1.26 -0.89
N GLY A 89 -10.53 2.08 -1.80
CA GLY A 89 -11.16 3.35 -1.45
C GLY A 89 -10.26 4.58 -1.58
N ARG A 90 -8.99 4.40 -2.01
CA ARG A 90 -8.03 5.46 -2.38
C ARG A 90 -7.50 6.28 -1.21
N GLU A 91 -8.35 6.69 -0.25
CA GLU A 91 -8.01 7.43 0.98
C GLU A 91 -7.06 8.63 0.75
N VAL A 92 -7.34 9.44 -0.30
CA VAL A 92 -6.62 10.70 -0.50
C VAL A 92 -7.06 11.73 0.53
N PHE A 93 -6.19 12.67 0.86
CA PHE A 93 -6.55 13.83 1.67
C PHE A 93 -7.28 14.84 0.78
N GLU A 94 -8.60 14.82 0.80
CA GLU A 94 -9.46 15.58 -0.13
C GLU A 94 -9.26 17.10 -0.04
N GLU A 95 -8.95 17.61 1.15
CA GLU A 95 -8.70 19.01 1.47
C GLU A 95 -7.26 19.48 1.17
N LEU A 96 -6.41 18.58 0.68
CA LEU A 96 -5.06 18.88 0.25
C LEU A 96 -4.96 18.85 -1.28
N THR A 97 -4.07 19.66 -1.82
CA THR A 97 -3.72 19.60 -3.25
C THR A 97 -3.04 18.31 -3.62
N VAL A 98 -2.96 18.01 -4.92
CA VAL A 98 -2.19 16.88 -5.45
C VAL A 98 -0.75 16.89 -4.93
N LEU A 99 -0.08 18.04 -5.00
CA LEU A 99 1.31 18.18 -4.57
C LEU A 99 1.48 17.97 -3.05
N GLU A 100 0.56 18.48 -2.25
CA GLU A 100 0.56 18.28 -0.80
C GLU A 100 0.30 16.80 -0.43
N ASN A 101 -0.65 16.14 -1.11
CA ASN A 101 -0.85 14.69 -0.94
C ASN A 101 0.43 13.90 -1.22
N LEU A 102 1.12 14.18 -2.33
CA LEU A 102 2.41 13.52 -2.63
C LEU A 102 3.43 13.80 -1.53
N SER A 103 3.52 15.05 -1.07
CA SER A 103 4.45 15.44 0.00
C SER A 103 4.20 14.71 1.30
N MET A 104 2.92 14.46 1.65
CA MET A 104 2.53 13.66 2.82
C MET A 104 3.06 12.23 2.74
N GLY A 105 3.15 11.63 1.55
CA GLY A 105 3.75 10.30 1.36
C GLY A 105 5.23 10.22 1.72
N ALA A 106 5.93 11.35 1.75
CA ALA A 106 7.33 11.44 2.15
C ALA A 106 7.54 11.78 3.65
N TYR A 107 6.49 11.76 4.47
CA TYR A 107 6.52 12.20 5.88
C TYR A 107 7.64 11.59 6.72
N ILE A 108 7.96 10.31 6.50
CA ILE A 108 9.04 9.61 7.22
C ILE A 108 10.44 9.98 6.75
N ARG A 109 10.57 10.75 5.67
CA ARG A 109 11.85 11.08 5.02
C ARG A 109 12.34 12.46 5.42
N ARG A 110 13.66 12.66 5.34
CA ARG A 110 14.33 13.93 5.65
C ARG A 110 15.17 14.49 4.50
N ASP A 111 15.31 13.74 3.40
CA ASP A 111 16.13 14.08 2.25
C ASP A 111 15.39 15.01 1.26
N ARG A 112 15.26 16.29 1.60
CA ARG A 112 14.50 17.29 0.83
C ARG A 112 14.77 17.26 -0.68
N ALA A 113 16.04 17.19 -1.08
CA ALA A 113 16.42 17.11 -2.48
C ALA A 113 15.93 15.83 -3.17
N GLY A 114 15.97 14.68 -2.46
CA GLY A 114 15.43 13.42 -2.94
C GLY A 114 13.91 13.44 -3.06
N ILE A 115 13.22 14.02 -2.08
CA ILE A 115 11.76 14.19 -2.11
C ILE A 115 11.33 14.98 -3.35
N LYS A 116 12.01 16.12 -3.64
CA LYS A 116 11.69 16.92 -4.84
C LYS A 116 11.87 16.13 -6.12
N ARG A 117 13.00 15.37 -6.26
CA ARG A 117 13.22 14.51 -7.44
C ARG A 117 12.16 13.42 -7.58
N ASP A 118 11.72 12.83 -6.46
CA ASP A 118 10.70 11.78 -6.49
C ASP A 118 9.32 12.33 -6.86
N VAL A 119 8.95 13.53 -6.40
CA VAL A 119 7.73 14.21 -6.87
C VAL A 119 7.76 14.37 -8.38
N GLU A 120 8.85 14.89 -8.96
CA GLU A 120 9.00 15.06 -10.40
C GLU A 120 8.90 13.72 -11.15
N LYS A 121 9.51 12.67 -10.60
CA LYS A 121 9.46 11.31 -11.14
C LYS A 121 8.03 10.75 -11.14
N ILE A 122 7.30 10.90 -10.04
CA ILE A 122 5.91 10.42 -9.90
C ILE A 122 4.98 11.19 -10.84
N LEU A 123 5.14 12.51 -10.94
CA LEU A 123 4.41 13.32 -11.89
C LEU A 123 4.74 12.96 -13.35
N GLY A 124 5.91 12.42 -13.61
CA GLY A 124 6.28 11.82 -14.90
C GLY A 124 5.55 10.50 -15.18
N TYR A 125 5.29 9.69 -14.16
CA TYR A 125 4.49 8.47 -14.29
C TYR A 125 3.00 8.74 -14.49
N PHE A 126 2.49 9.83 -13.91
CA PHE A 126 1.09 10.23 -13.95
C PHE A 126 0.95 11.66 -14.50
N PRO A 127 1.05 11.87 -15.83
CA PRO A 127 1.04 13.21 -16.44
C PRO A 127 -0.20 14.04 -16.07
N VAL A 128 -1.36 13.41 -15.91
CA VAL A 128 -2.61 14.08 -15.49
C VAL A 128 -2.46 14.75 -14.12
N LEU A 129 -1.72 14.15 -13.19
CA LEU A 129 -1.45 14.75 -11.89
C LEU A 129 -0.49 15.93 -12.00
N LYS A 130 0.41 15.90 -12.97
CA LYS A 130 1.31 17.02 -13.25
C LYS A 130 0.57 18.27 -13.69
N GLU A 131 -0.45 18.11 -14.53
CA GLU A 131 -1.30 19.22 -14.99
C GLU A 131 -2.18 19.79 -13.86
N ARG A 132 -2.43 18.98 -12.82
CA ARG A 132 -3.36 19.30 -11.73
C ARG A 132 -2.69 19.47 -10.37
N GLN A 133 -1.40 19.80 -10.34
CA GLN A 133 -0.60 19.86 -9.09
C GLN A 133 -1.21 20.70 -7.98
N GLY A 134 -1.82 21.83 -8.34
CA GLY A 134 -2.47 22.77 -7.42
C GLY A 134 -3.95 22.49 -7.19
N GLN A 135 -4.53 21.45 -7.82
CA GLN A 135 -5.93 21.10 -7.67
C GLN A 135 -6.16 20.30 -6.38
N TRP A 136 -7.26 20.54 -5.71
CA TRP A 136 -7.67 19.80 -4.51
C TRP A 136 -8.02 18.35 -4.86
N ALA A 137 -7.49 17.41 -4.09
CA ALA A 137 -7.61 15.99 -4.38
C ALA A 137 -9.06 15.50 -4.37
N GLY A 138 -9.93 16.08 -3.55
CA GLY A 138 -11.35 15.77 -3.51
C GLY A 138 -12.09 16.10 -4.81
N THR A 139 -11.53 16.97 -5.68
CA THR A 139 -12.15 17.37 -6.95
C THR A 139 -11.66 16.53 -8.15
N LEU A 140 -10.73 15.61 -7.92
CA LEU A 140 -10.24 14.69 -8.94
C LEU A 140 -11.26 13.59 -9.25
N SER A 141 -11.21 13.06 -10.46
CA SER A 141 -11.93 11.83 -10.81
C SER A 141 -11.43 10.64 -10.00
N GLY A 142 -12.23 9.59 -9.91
CA GLY A 142 -11.86 8.39 -9.16
C GLY A 142 -10.55 7.73 -9.65
N GLY A 143 -10.30 7.73 -10.96
CA GLY A 143 -9.05 7.22 -11.52
C GLY A 143 -7.84 8.10 -11.17
N GLU A 144 -8.02 9.43 -11.19
CA GLU A 144 -6.97 10.38 -10.79
C GLU A 144 -6.65 10.28 -9.30
N GLN A 145 -7.67 10.09 -8.46
CA GLN A 145 -7.47 9.84 -7.02
C GLN A 145 -6.71 8.53 -6.77
N GLN A 146 -6.97 7.48 -7.56
CA GLN A 146 -6.24 6.22 -7.48
C GLN A 146 -4.77 6.40 -7.87
N MET A 147 -4.49 7.13 -8.96
CA MET A 147 -3.13 7.49 -9.35
C MET A 147 -2.42 8.30 -8.25
N LEU A 148 -3.13 9.25 -7.62
CA LEU A 148 -2.60 10.05 -6.53
C LEU A 148 -2.28 9.20 -5.29
N ALA A 149 -3.16 8.27 -4.92
CA ALA A 149 -2.92 7.34 -3.80
C ALA A 149 -1.69 6.46 -4.04
N MET A 150 -1.55 5.91 -5.26
CA MET A 150 -0.35 5.17 -5.64
C MET A 150 0.90 6.04 -5.63
N GLY A 151 0.82 7.24 -6.20
CA GLY A 151 1.92 8.20 -6.19
C GLY A 151 2.36 8.57 -4.78
N ARG A 152 1.41 8.82 -3.87
CA ARG A 152 1.68 9.09 -2.46
C ARG A 152 2.38 7.93 -1.77
N ALA A 153 1.96 6.70 -2.01
CA ALA A 153 2.61 5.51 -1.45
C ALA A 153 4.06 5.36 -1.95
N LEU A 154 4.32 5.65 -3.23
CA LEU A 154 5.66 5.59 -3.82
C LEU A 154 6.62 6.66 -3.26
N MET A 155 6.11 7.77 -2.72
CA MET A 155 6.94 8.82 -2.12
C MET A 155 7.75 8.36 -0.91
N SER A 156 7.32 7.31 -0.21
CA SER A 156 8.09 6.71 0.88
C SER A 156 9.31 5.90 0.41
N ARG A 157 9.45 5.67 -0.91
CA ARG A 157 10.43 4.74 -1.53
C ARG A 157 10.32 3.33 -0.98
N PRO A 158 9.15 2.71 -1.06
CA PRO A 158 8.95 1.37 -0.51
C PRO A 158 9.78 0.33 -1.27
N LYS A 159 10.17 -0.72 -0.56
CA LYS A 159 10.75 -1.95 -1.14
C LYS A 159 9.66 -2.93 -1.54
N LEU A 160 8.49 -2.84 -0.89
CA LEU A 160 7.30 -3.61 -1.20
C LEU A 160 6.08 -2.69 -1.16
N LEU A 161 5.28 -2.73 -2.21
CA LEU A 161 4.03 -1.98 -2.31
C LEU A 161 2.86 -2.96 -2.35
N PHE A 162 1.97 -2.86 -1.39
CA PHE A 162 0.68 -3.53 -1.40
C PHE A 162 -0.37 -2.66 -2.08
N LEU A 163 -1.09 -3.25 -3.03
CA LEU A 163 -2.22 -2.61 -3.71
C LEU A 163 -3.47 -3.46 -3.48
N ASP A 164 -4.49 -2.87 -2.88
CA ASP A 164 -5.77 -3.51 -2.63
C ASP A 164 -6.79 -3.01 -3.66
N GLU A 165 -7.29 -3.92 -4.50
CA GLU A 165 -8.24 -3.63 -5.59
C GLU A 165 -7.82 -2.42 -6.46
N PRO A 166 -6.58 -2.38 -7.02
CA PRO A 166 -6.03 -1.18 -7.66
C PRO A 166 -6.78 -0.75 -8.93
N SER A 167 -7.55 -1.64 -9.54
CA SER A 167 -8.35 -1.35 -10.72
C SER A 167 -9.75 -0.83 -10.41
N LEU A 168 -10.16 -0.83 -9.14
CA LEU A 168 -11.50 -0.41 -8.76
C LEU A 168 -11.71 1.08 -9.05
N GLY A 169 -12.70 1.37 -9.90
CA GLY A 169 -13.04 2.74 -10.31
C GLY A 169 -12.11 3.34 -11.38
N LEU A 170 -11.21 2.55 -11.96
CA LEU A 170 -10.54 2.91 -13.20
C LEU A 170 -11.47 2.64 -14.39
N SER A 171 -11.34 3.48 -15.43
CA SER A 171 -11.99 3.20 -16.72
C SER A 171 -11.37 1.94 -17.33
N PRO A 172 -12.14 1.11 -18.09
CA PRO A 172 -11.59 -0.08 -18.76
C PRO A 172 -10.40 0.18 -19.68
N ILE A 173 -10.18 1.43 -20.08
CA ILE A 173 -9.04 1.84 -20.92
C ILE A 173 -7.75 2.03 -20.08
N LEU A 174 -7.88 2.14 -18.75
CA LEU A 174 -6.77 2.41 -17.82
C LEU A 174 -6.34 1.16 -17.02
N VAL A 175 -6.99 0.03 -17.24
CA VAL A 175 -6.68 -1.27 -16.57
C VAL A 175 -5.81 -2.17 -17.51
#